data_79b8f29685a0d1baf07f99518db587c7
#
_entry.id   79b8f29685a0d1baf07f99518db587c7
#
_cell.length_a   1.000
_cell.length_b   1.000
_cell.length_c   1.000
_cell.angle_alpha   90.00
_cell.angle_beta   90.00
_cell.angle_gamma   90.00
#
_symmetry.space_group_name_H-M   'P 1'
#
loop_
_entity.id
_entity.type
_entity.pdbx_description
1 polymer ?
#
loop_
_entity_poly.entity_id
_entity_poly.type
_entity_poly.pdbx_seq_one_letter_code
_entity_poly.pdbx_strand_id
1 'polypeptide(L)'
;MQSEMAYVYKVFQEKSFTKAAEELFMTQPALSMAIRKVEDSLGMPIFNRSVRPMGLTLAGKAYIEFIENTLNLEQELQQQIQDIREINTGSVRMGGSHYINAYIMPRVLAGFSQKYPRVNIDLVESSSAILSQMLARREVDITFNCNPNFMQGFERYPAFEDHILLAVPKSLNIKDILIEKSLSANDVANRRHLQPDCPCVTLNSFRDLEFILLAPGNNLHDRTEQLFQEANFTPKVRMELSQLVTAYHLANASLGSTFISDRLVVFGEDNLLYYKLDSELTTRIFYMLLPNRKYTSKAVRAFVDYCTSVL
;
A
#
# COMPACT_ATOMS: atom_id res chain seq x y z
N MET A 1 -7.42 -14.81 25.08
CA MET A 1 -6.22 -15.65 24.74
C MET A 1 -5.71 -16.31 26.02
N GLN A 2 -5.34 -17.60 25.97
CA GLN A 2 -4.71 -18.27 27.12
C GLN A 2 -3.38 -17.57 27.47
N SER A 3 -3.08 -17.40 28.75
CA SER A 3 -1.90 -16.65 29.21
C SER A 3 -0.58 -17.14 28.60
N GLU A 4 -0.45 -18.45 28.38
CA GLU A 4 0.73 -19.08 27.83
C GLU A 4 1.00 -18.69 26.37
N MET A 5 -0.04 -18.59 25.53
CA MET A 5 0.06 -18.08 24.15
C MET A 5 0.51 -16.61 24.13
N ALA A 6 -0.01 -15.78 25.07
CA ALA A 6 0.39 -14.38 25.16
C ALA A 6 1.89 -14.24 25.48
N TYR A 7 2.43 -15.09 26.35
CA TYR A 7 3.85 -15.08 26.69
C TYR A 7 4.74 -15.44 25.50
N VAL A 8 4.39 -16.51 24.78
CA VAL A 8 5.12 -16.93 23.58
C VAL A 8 5.07 -15.83 22.51
N TYR A 9 3.89 -15.25 22.27
CA TYR A 9 3.72 -14.22 21.26
C TYR A 9 4.51 -12.94 21.59
N LYS A 10 4.52 -12.54 22.88
CA LYS A 10 5.30 -11.37 23.32
C LYS A 10 6.81 -11.58 23.14
N VAL A 11 7.34 -12.75 23.47
CA VAL A 11 8.76 -13.07 23.22
C VAL A 11 9.08 -13.05 21.72
N PHE A 12 8.17 -13.52 20.88
CA PHE A 12 8.32 -13.45 19.43
C PHE A 12 8.41 -12.01 18.92
N GLN A 13 7.53 -11.11 19.41
CA GLN A 13 7.52 -9.69 19.03
C GLN A 13 8.79 -8.97 19.46
N GLU A 14 9.21 -9.15 20.71
CA GLU A 14 10.39 -8.46 21.28
C GLU A 14 11.73 -9.07 20.85
N LYS A 15 11.73 -10.28 20.31
CA LYS A 15 12.94 -11.08 20.01
C LYS A 15 13.91 -11.16 21.19
N SER A 16 13.40 -11.00 22.41
CA SER A 16 14.15 -10.92 23.67
C SER A 16 13.29 -11.35 24.85
N PHE A 17 13.76 -12.36 25.59
CA PHE A 17 13.09 -12.79 26.84
C PHE A 17 13.07 -11.70 27.91
N THR A 18 14.15 -10.93 28.02
CA THR A 18 14.25 -9.86 29.02
C THR A 18 13.25 -8.75 28.75
N LYS A 19 13.22 -8.22 27.52
CA LYS A 19 12.28 -7.17 27.13
C LYS A 19 10.83 -7.63 27.21
N ALA A 20 10.55 -8.87 26.76
CA ALA A 20 9.22 -9.43 26.86
C ALA A 20 8.76 -9.59 28.32
N ALA A 21 9.65 -9.97 29.25
CA ALA A 21 9.34 -10.08 30.66
C ALA A 21 9.05 -8.72 31.29
N GLU A 22 9.81 -7.68 30.95
CA GLU A 22 9.56 -6.29 31.37
C GLU A 22 8.18 -5.82 30.93
N GLU A 23 7.83 -6.00 29.66
CA GLU A 23 6.52 -5.62 29.09
C GLU A 23 5.35 -6.41 29.70
N LEU A 24 5.60 -7.65 30.14
CA LEU A 24 4.60 -8.50 30.79
C LEU A 24 4.54 -8.31 32.31
N PHE A 25 5.33 -7.40 32.87
CA PHE A 25 5.48 -7.18 34.31
C PHE A 25 5.80 -8.46 35.08
N MET A 26 6.71 -9.28 34.48
CA MET A 26 7.17 -10.55 35.05
C MET A 26 8.69 -10.56 35.22
N THR A 27 9.19 -11.50 36.00
CA THR A 27 10.64 -11.79 36.00
C THR A 27 11.01 -12.66 34.81
N GLN A 28 12.18 -12.44 34.22
CA GLN A 28 12.68 -13.24 33.10
C GLN A 28 12.72 -14.76 33.41
N PRO A 29 13.13 -15.24 34.63
CA PRO A 29 13.04 -16.65 34.96
C PRO A 29 11.61 -17.20 34.94
N ALA A 30 10.62 -16.43 35.43
CA ALA A 30 9.23 -16.85 35.43
C ALA A 30 8.68 -16.99 34.01
N LEU A 31 8.98 -16.00 33.14
CA LEU A 31 8.61 -16.08 31.70
C LEU A 31 9.28 -17.27 31.01
N SER A 32 10.57 -17.49 31.29
CA SER A 32 11.33 -18.61 30.71
C SER A 32 10.77 -19.96 31.12
N MET A 33 10.34 -20.11 32.39
CA MET A 33 9.68 -21.33 32.89
C MET A 33 8.31 -21.53 32.24
N ALA A 34 7.51 -20.48 32.10
CA ALA A 34 6.20 -20.55 31.44
C ALA A 34 6.32 -21.02 29.98
N ILE A 35 7.29 -20.46 29.23
CA ILE A 35 7.53 -20.88 27.84
C ILE A 35 8.08 -22.30 27.77
N ARG A 36 8.98 -22.68 28.66
CA ARG A 36 9.49 -24.05 28.71
C ARG A 36 8.36 -25.08 28.93
N LYS A 37 7.39 -24.76 29.79
CA LYS A 37 6.20 -25.61 29.97
C LYS A 37 5.41 -25.79 28.68
N VAL A 38 5.28 -24.74 27.85
CA VAL A 38 4.66 -24.85 26.53
C VAL A 38 5.51 -25.71 25.57
N GLU A 39 6.82 -25.50 25.54
CA GLU A 39 7.76 -26.28 24.73
C GLU A 39 7.74 -27.77 25.14
N ASP A 40 7.70 -28.06 26.43
CA ASP A 40 7.60 -29.42 26.97
C ASP A 40 6.26 -30.08 26.58
N SER A 41 5.16 -29.34 26.61
CA SER A 41 3.84 -29.80 26.16
C SER A 41 3.79 -30.09 24.66
N LEU A 42 4.54 -29.33 23.84
CA LEU A 42 4.65 -29.55 22.41
C LEU A 42 5.67 -30.65 22.06
N GLY A 43 6.54 -31.02 22.99
CA GLY A 43 7.65 -31.94 22.76
C GLY A 43 8.78 -31.36 21.90
N MET A 44 8.74 -30.06 21.60
CA MET A 44 9.69 -29.37 20.73
C MET A 44 9.94 -27.91 21.18
N PRO A 45 11.17 -27.39 21.02
CA PRO A 45 11.45 -25.98 21.31
C PRO A 45 10.78 -25.07 20.27
N ILE A 46 10.23 -23.95 20.75
CA ILE A 46 9.63 -22.89 19.92
C ILE A 46 10.72 -21.92 19.45
N PHE A 47 11.64 -21.56 20.34
CA PHE A 47 12.69 -20.57 20.07
C PHE A 47 14.04 -21.21 19.84
N ASN A 48 14.75 -20.75 18.81
CA ASN A 48 16.15 -21.05 18.60
C ASN A 48 17.01 -20.04 19.37
N ARG A 49 17.51 -20.45 20.54
CA ARG A 49 18.29 -19.59 21.45
C ARG A 49 19.78 -19.53 21.08
N SER A 50 20.23 -20.36 20.12
CA SER A 50 21.62 -20.42 19.69
C SER A 50 22.00 -19.38 18.64
N VAL A 51 21.04 -18.70 18.03
CA VAL A 51 21.26 -17.64 17.03
C VAL A 51 20.98 -16.24 17.60
N ARG A 52 21.68 -15.24 17.09
CA ARG A 52 21.45 -13.83 17.44
C ARG A 52 21.22 -13.03 16.17
N PRO A 53 20.09 -12.27 16.04
CA PRO A 53 18.97 -12.23 16.99
C PRO A 53 18.26 -13.58 17.08
N MET A 54 17.63 -13.84 18.23
CA MET A 54 16.89 -15.08 18.50
C MET A 54 15.84 -15.34 17.41
N GLY A 55 15.82 -16.57 16.90
CA GLY A 55 14.92 -16.99 15.83
C GLY A 55 13.85 -17.99 16.29
N LEU A 56 12.97 -18.37 15.39
CA LEU A 56 11.99 -19.45 15.58
C LEU A 56 12.55 -20.77 15.03
N THR A 57 12.17 -21.87 15.67
CA THR A 57 12.30 -23.21 15.07
C THR A 57 11.18 -23.44 14.05
N LEU A 58 11.18 -24.58 13.36
CA LEU A 58 10.03 -24.96 12.51
C LEU A 58 8.75 -25.12 13.33
N ALA A 59 8.82 -25.77 14.50
CA ALA A 59 7.72 -25.87 15.44
C ALA A 59 7.26 -24.49 15.95
N GLY A 60 8.23 -23.60 16.21
CA GLY A 60 7.95 -22.21 16.60
C GLY A 60 7.21 -21.42 15.53
N LYS A 61 7.56 -21.56 14.27
CA LYS A 61 6.81 -20.92 13.16
C LYS A 61 5.38 -21.39 13.11
N ALA A 62 5.13 -22.70 13.18
CA ALA A 62 3.78 -23.27 13.19
C ALA A 62 2.99 -22.80 14.42
N TYR A 63 3.63 -22.71 15.58
CA TYR A 63 2.97 -22.28 16.81
C TYR A 63 2.61 -20.79 16.80
N ILE A 64 3.48 -19.93 16.26
CA ILE A 64 3.16 -18.50 16.07
C ILE A 64 2.01 -18.33 15.07
N GLU A 65 2.02 -19.05 13.96
CA GLU A 65 0.90 -19.04 13.00
C GLU A 65 -0.43 -19.46 13.66
N PHE A 66 -0.39 -20.48 14.51
CA PHE A 66 -1.56 -20.90 15.28
C PHE A 66 -2.05 -19.80 16.23
N ILE A 67 -1.13 -19.11 16.94
CA ILE A 67 -1.49 -17.99 17.81
C ILE A 67 -2.14 -16.86 17.00
N GLU A 68 -1.53 -16.46 15.89
CA GLU A 68 -2.06 -15.40 15.01
C GLU A 68 -3.45 -15.74 14.47
N ASN A 69 -3.66 -17.00 14.05
CA ASN A 69 -4.97 -17.48 13.61
C ASN A 69 -6.00 -17.45 14.76
N THR A 70 -5.62 -17.79 15.99
CA THR A 70 -6.50 -17.76 17.16
C THR A 70 -6.90 -16.33 17.50
N LEU A 71 -5.96 -15.39 17.51
CA LEU A 71 -6.24 -13.97 17.72
C LEU A 71 -7.19 -13.40 16.67
N ASN A 72 -6.99 -13.80 15.42
CA ASN A 72 -7.85 -13.40 14.32
C ASN A 72 -9.29 -13.92 14.50
N LEU A 73 -9.47 -15.16 14.94
CA LEU A 73 -10.80 -15.74 15.20
C LEU A 73 -11.48 -15.06 16.39
N GLU A 74 -10.76 -14.75 17.47
CA GLU A 74 -11.30 -13.99 18.60
C GLU A 74 -11.78 -12.59 18.14
N GLN A 75 -11.01 -11.91 17.30
CA GLN A 75 -11.38 -10.61 16.75
C GLN A 75 -12.61 -10.70 15.84
N GLU A 76 -12.67 -11.70 14.96
CA GLU A 76 -13.85 -11.95 14.11
C GLU A 76 -15.11 -12.17 14.93
N LEU A 77 -15.03 -12.95 16.01
CA LEU A 77 -16.16 -13.17 16.91
C LEU A 77 -16.62 -11.86 17.59
N GLN A 78 -15.68 -11.03 18.05
CA GLN A 78 -16.01 -9.74 18.66
C GLN A 78 -16.72 -8.83 17.64
N GLN A 79 -16.24 -8.77 16.40
CA GLN A 79 -16.89 -8.01 15.33
C GLN A 79 -18.29 -8.55 15.04
N GLN A 80 -18.48 -9.87 14.97
CA GLN A 80 -19.80 -10.48 14.77
C GLN A 80 -20.78 -10.10 15.89
N ILE A 81 -20.33 -10.18 17.14
CA ILE A 81 -21.16 -9.82 18.31
C ILE A 81 -21.53 -8.33 18.25
N GLN A 82 -20.59 -7.46 17.89
CA GLN A 82 -20.85 -6.03 17.74
C GLN A 82 -21.86 -5.75 16.63
N ASP A 83 -21.70 -6.39 15.48
CA ASP A 83 -22.64 -6.26 14.33
C ASP A 83 -24.05 -6.78 14.66
N ILE A 84 -24.20 -7.69 15.63
CA ILE A 84 -25.51 -8.15 16.12
C ILE A 84 -26.14 -7.10 17.04
N ARG A 85 -25.34 -6.45 17.89
CA ARG A 85 -25.81 -5.49 18.90
C ARG A 85 -26.22 -4.15 18.31
N GLU A 86 -25.48 -3.67 17.31
CA GLU A 86 -25.63 -2.32 16.80
C GLU A 86 -25.64 -2.30 15.27
N ILE A 87 -26.65 -1.67 14.68
CA ILE A 87 -26.77 -1.46 13.24
C ILE A 87 -25.97 -0.19 12.88
N ASN A 88 -25.10 -0.28 11.85
CA ASN A 88 -24.31 0.84 11.32
C ASN A 88 -23.25 1.43 12.28
N THR A 89 -22.69 0.63 13.17
CA THR A 89 -21.52 0.95 13.97
C THR A 89 -20.36 0.04 13.59
N GLY A 90 -19.18 0.31 14.12
CA GLY A 90 -17.99 -0.50 13.90
C GLY A 90 -16.80 0.34 13.46
N SER A 91 -15.76 -0.32 13.00
CA SER A 91 -14.54 0.33 12.53
C SER A 91 -14.09 -0.26 11.20
N VAL A 92 -13.44 0.57 10.40
CA VAL A 92 -12.75 0.20 9.17
C VAL A 92 -11.32 0.71 9.28
N ARG A 93 -10.34 -0.19 9.32
CA ARG A 93 -8.93 0.16 9.23
C ARG A 93 -8.47 0.01 7.80
N MET A 94 -8.25 1.14 7.12
CA MET A 94 -7.86 1.19 5.73
C MET A 94 -6.38 1.51 5.58
N GLY A 95 -5.65 0.69 4.82
CA GLY A 95 -4.26 0.94 4.43
C GLY A 95 -4.16 1.54 3.03
N GLY A 96 -3.45 2.64 2.88
CA GLY A 96 -3.18 3.25 1.58
C GLY A 96 -1.76 3.80 1.47
N SER A 97 -1.21 3.85 0.26
CA SER A 97 0.00 4.64 0.02
C SER A 97 -0.30 6.13 0.17
N HIS A 98 0.74 6.95 0.37
CA HIS A 98 0.57 8.40 0.46
C HIS A 98 -0.27 8.96 -0.70
N TYR A 99 0.01 8.52 -1.92
CA TYR A 99 -0.77 8.92 -3.10
C TYR A 99 -2.27 8.61 -2.95
N ILE A 100 -2.62 7.39 -2.54
CA ILE A 100 -4.02 6.97 -2.37
C ILE A 100 -4.68 7.76 -1.25
N ASN A 101 -4.02 7.88 -0.10
CA ASN A 101 -4.57 8.57 1.07
C ASN A 101 -4.74 10.07 0.85
N ALA A 102 -3.84 10.72 0.09
CA ALA A 102 -3.89 12.16 -0.14
C ALA A 102 -4.77 12.59 -1.32
N TYR A 103 -4.87 11.78 -2.38
CA TYR A 103 -5.50 12.19 -3.64
C TYR A 103 -6.78 11.43 -4.00
N ILE A 104 -6.90 10.17 -3.58
CA ILE A 104 -8.06 9.34 -3.92
C ILE A 104 -9.07 9.32 -2.77
N MET A 105 -8.62 9.05 -1.55
CA MET A 105 -9.48 8.80 -0.41
C MET A 105 -10.22 10.01 0.17
N PRO A 106 -9.75 11.26 0.13
CA PRO A 106 -10.43 12.35 0.85
C PRO A 106 -11.91 12.50 0.48
N ARG A 107 -12.24 12.42 -0.80
CA ARG A 107 -13.65 12.51 -1.27
C ARG A 107 -14.47 11.28 -0.86
N VAL A 108 -13.87 10.10 -0.95
CA VAL A 108 -14.52 8.83 -0.56
C VAL A 108 -14.81 8.84 0.93
N LEU A 109 -13.81 9.17 1.75
CA LEU A 109 -13.95 9.19 3.21
C LEU A 109 -14.96 10.24 3.69
N ALA A 110 -14.93 11.44 3.10
CA ALA A 110 -15.91 12.49 3.43
C ALA A 110 -17.34 12.04 3.16
N GLY A 111 -17.62 11.48 1.98
CA GLY A 111 -18.96 11.01 1.64
C GLY A 111 -19.38 9.77 2.42
N PHE A 112 -18.46 8.83 2.67
CA PHE A 112 -18.73 7.66 3.50
C PHE A 112 -19.07 8.07 4.95
N SER A 113 -18.30 8.97 5.56
CA SER A 113 -18.55 9.46 6.92
C SER A 113 -19.88 10.19 7.06
N GLN A 114 -20.34 10.91 6.01
CA GLN A 114 -21.66 11.50 6.01
C GLN A 114 -22.78 10.44 5.98
N LYS A 115 -22.59 9.37 5.21
CA LYS A 115 -23.57 8.28 5.09
C LYS A 115 -23.57 7.34 6.31
N TYR A 116 -22.41 7.13 6.92
CA TYR A 116 -22.22 6.23 8.06
C TYR A 116 -21.51 6.93 9.24
N PRO A 117 -22.14 7.92 9.88
CA PRO A 117 -21.47 8.78 10.88
C PRO A 117 -21.04 8.07 12.18
N ARG A 118 -21.51 6.84 12.39
CA ARG A 118 -21.13 6.03 13.57
C ARG A 118 -20.07 4.96 13.28
N VAL A 119 -19.57 4.89 12.03
CA VAL A 119 -18.46 4.01 11.66
C VAL A 119 -17.17 4.77 11.82
N ASN A 120 -16.27 4.24 12.64
CA ASN A 120 -14.93 4.81 12.83
C ASN A 120 -14.00 4.39 11.71
N ILE A 121 -13.24 5.32 11.15
CA ILE A 121 -12.25 5.05 10.10
C ILE A 121 -10.86 5.30 10.67
N ASP A 122 -10.01 4.29 10.57
CA ASP A 122 -8.59 4.36 10.92
C ASP A 122 -7.77 4.26 9.64
N LEU A 123 -6.97 5.30 9.35
CA LEU A 123 -6.21 5.42 8.12
C LEU A 123 -4.74 5.12 8.38
N VAL A 124 -4.23 4.06 7.76
CA VAL A 124 -2.84 3.65 7.85
C VAL A 124 -2.11 3.99 6.57
N GLU A 125 -0.94 4.61 6.69
CA GLU A 125 -0.09 4.94 5.55
C GLU A 125 1.19 4.11 5.55
N SER A 126 1.47 3.42 4.43
CA SER A 126 2.70 2.68 4.23
C SER A 126 2.95 2.36 2.74
N SER A 127 4.04 1.67 2.42
CA SER A 127 4.30 1.16 1.07
C SER A 127 3.36 0.00 0.72
N SER A 128 3.11 -0.21 -0.58
CA SER A 128 2.24 -1.29 -1.06
C SER A 128 2.67 -2.68 -0.57
N ALA A 129 3.98 -2.92 -0.47
CA ALA A 129 4.52 -4.19 0.03
C ALA A 129 4.21 -4.40 1.52
N ILE A 130 4.41 -3.37 2.34
CA ILE A 130 4.11 -3.42 3.79
C ILE A 130 2.61 -3.55 4.02
N LEU A 131 1.79 -2.80 3.29
CA LEU A 131 0.33 -2.87 3.40
C LEU A 131 -0.22 -4.26 3.06
N SER A 132 0.35 -4.93 2.05
CA SER A 132 -0.02 -6.31 1.74
C SER A 132 0.34 -7.28 2.87
N GLN A 133 1.47 -7.08 3.56
CA GLN A 133 1.81 -7.87 4.75
C GLN A 133 0.88 -7.56 5.93
N MET A 134 0.55 -6.28 6.16
CA MET A 134 -0.41 -5.87 7.19
C MET A 134 -1.79 -6.46 6.93
N LEU A 135 -2.22 -6.50 5.65
CA LEU A 135 -3.48 -7.12 5.25
C LEU A 135 -3.47 -8.64 5.53
N ALA A 136 -2.38 -9.33 5.20
CA ALA A 136 -2.21 -10.75 5.50
C ALA A 136 -2.26 -11.04 6.99
N ARG A 137 -1.69 -10.16 7.82
CA ARG A 137 -1.72 -10.23 9.30
C ARG A 137 -3.00 -9.67 9.90
N ARG A 138 -3.94 -9.19 9.07
CA ARG A 138 -5.20 -8.57 9.52
C ARG A 138 -5.01 -7.32 10.39
N GLU A 139 -3.88 -6.65 10.25
CA GLU A 139 -3.59 -5.37 10.89
C GLU A 139 -4.33 -4.21 10.20
N VAL A 140 -4.75 -4.41 8.95
CA VAL A 140 -5.70 -3.57 8.20
C VAL A 140 -6.81 -4.44 7.62
N ASP A 141 -7.98 -3.85 7.40
CA ASP A 141 -9.15 -4.53 6.83
C ASP A 141 -9.17 -4.47 5.32
N ILE A 142 -8.69 -3.37 4.76
CA ILE A 142 -8.70 -3.06 3.33
C ILE A 142 -7.38 -2.38 2.96
N THR A 143 -6.85 -2.70 1.79
CA THR A 143 -5.79 -1.90 1.15
C THR A 143 -6.03 -1.81 -0.36
N PHE A 144 -5.25 -0.99 -1.04
CA PHE A 144 -5.34 -0.80 -2.49
C PHE A 144 -4.02 -1.21 -3.14
N ASN A 145 -4.10 -1.97 -4.22
CA ASN A 145 -2.93 -2.37 -4.98
C ASN A 145 -3.26 -2.56 -6.47
N CYS A 146 -2.28 -2.39 -7.34
CA CYS A 146 -2.36 -2.68 -8.77
C CYS A 146 -1.26 -3.66 -9.25
N ASN A 147 -0.42 -4.16 -8.35
CA ASN A 147 0.62 -5.13 -8.68
C ASN A 147 0.12 -6.56 -8.39
N PRO A 148 -0.02 -7.42 -9.42
CA PRO A 148 -0.51 -8.80 -9.24
C PRO A 148 0.26 -9.62 -8.21
N ASN A 149 1.55 -9.36 -8.04
CA ASN A 149 2.39 -10.09 -7.07
C ASN A 149 1.96 -9.87 -5.61
N PHE A 150 1.34 -8.72 -5.31
CA PHE A 150 0.84 -8.39 -3.97
C PHE A 150 -0.65 -8.65 -3.78
N MET A 151 -1.33 -9.22 -4.79
CA MET A 151 -2.77 -9.48 -4.74
C MET A 151 -3.13 -10.95 -4.52
N GLN A 152 -2.13 -11.83 -4.48
CA GLN A 152 -2.35 -13.27 -4.31
C GLN A 152 -2.87 -13.58 -2.90
N GLY A 153 -3.89 -14.45 -2.83
CA GLY A 153 -4.48 -14.87 -1.55
C GLY A 153 -5.48 -13.89 -0.93
N PHE A 154 -5.80 -12.78 -1.61
CA PHE A 154 -6.79 -11.79 -1.17
C PHE A 154 -8.03 -11.78 -2.05
N GLU A 155 -9.17 -11.43 -1.47
CA GLU A 155 -10.35 -11.02 -2.22
C GLU A 155 -10.08 -9.69 -2.92
N ARG A 156 -10.57 -9.52 -4.15
CA ARG A 156 -10.28 -8.37 -5.00
C ARG A 156 -11.54 -7.74 -5.53
N TYR A 157 -11.68 -6.44 -5.34
CA TYR A 157 -12.77 -5.63 -5.87
C TYR A 157 -12.17 -4.52 -6.74
N PRO A 158 -12.58 -4.36 -8.02
CA PRO A 158 -12.13 -3.25 -8.85
C PRO A 158 -12.42 -1.92 -8.13
N ALA A 159 -11.44 -1.03 -8.09
CA ALA A 159 -11.57 0.27 -7.45
C ALA A 159 -11.55 1.40 -8.47
N PHE A 160 -10.41 1.63 -9.10
CA PHE A 160 -10.28 2.69 -10.10
C PHE A 160 -9.14 2.40 -11.07
N GLU A 161 -9.20 3.07 -12.20
CA GLU A 161 -8.16 3.11 -13.20
C GLU A 161 -7.37 4.41 -13.09
N ASP A 162 -6.06 4.36 -13.25
CA ASP A 162 -5.21 5.52 -13.40
C ASP A 162 -4.21 5.35 -14.55
N HIS A 163 -3.67 6.48 -15.05
CA HIS A 163 -2.80 6.51 -16.20
C HIS A 163 -1.48 7.19 -15.83
N ILE A 164 -0.38 6.54 -16.18
CA ILE A 164 0.95 7.08 -15.99
C ILE A 164 1.24 8.06 -17.12
N LEU A 165 1.58 9.29 -16.76
CA LEU A 165 2.06 10.32 -17.66
C LEU A 165 3.52 10.64 -17.33
N LEU A 166 4.29 11.05 -18.36
CA LEU A 166 5.60 11.65 -18.14
C LEU A 166 5.41 13.16 -17.94
N ALA A 167 5.83 13.67 -16.80
CA ALA A 167 5.85 15.09 -16.47
C ALA A 167 7.26 15.66 -16.69
N VAL A 168 7.37 16.67 -17.52
CA VAL A 168 8.63 17.26 -17.96
C VAL A 168 8.60 18.77 -17.69
N PRO A 169 9.59 19.34 -16.98
CA PRO A 169 9.67 20.77 -16.73
C PRO A 169 9.70 21.60 -18.03
N LYS A 170 8.89 22.66 -18.09
CA LYS A 170 8.87 23.61 -19.23
C LYS A 170 10.22 24.30 -19.48
N SER A 171 11.06 24.40 -18.44
CA SER A 171 12.39 25.01 -18.51
C SER A 171 13.42 24.16 -19.23
N LEU A 172 13.15 22.87 -19.46
CA LEU A 172 14.07 21.99 -20.18
C LEU A 172 13.97 22.23 -21.69
N ASN A 173 15.12 22.14 -22.35
CA ASN A 173 15.18 22.27 -23.81
C ASN A 173 14.60 21.03 -24.49
N ILE A 174 13.35 21.12 -24.90
CA ILE A 174 12.60 20.04 -25.57
C ILE A 174 12.38 20.43 -27.02
N LYS A 175 12.45 19.44 -27.93
CA LYS A 175 12.21 19.65 -29.37
C LYS A 175 10.79 20.17 -29.60
N ASP A 176 10.62 21.14 -30.50
CA ASP A 176 9.32 21.77 -30.81
C ASP A 176 8.23 20.75 -31.12
N ILE A 177 8.54 19.70 -31.88
CA ILE A 177 7.58 18.63 -32.21
C ILE A 177 7.05 17.87 -30.98
N LEU A 178 7.79 17.85 -29.87
CA LEU A 178 7.33 17.28 -28.61
C LEU A 178 6.48 18.29 -27.85
N ILE A 179 6.79 19.58 -27.93
CA ILE A 179 5.98 20.65 -27.31
C ILE A 179 4.56 20.62 -27.90
N GLU A 180 4.42 20.45 -29.21
CA GLU A 180 3.12 20.33 -29.89
C GLU A 180 2.29 19.13 -29.44
N LYS A 181 2.95 18.07 -28.97
CA LYS A 181 2.30 16.84 -28.47
C LYS A 181 2.09 16.83 -26.96
N SER A 182 2.50 17.89 -26.28
CA SER A 182 2.35 17.99 -24.83
C SER A 182 0.91 18.34 -24.42
N LEU A 183 0.60 18.00 -23.20
CA LEU A 183 -0.64 18.36 -22.51
C LEU A 183 -0.33 19.34 -21.40
N SER A 184 -1.21 20.29 -21.15
CA SER A 184 -1.22 21.14 -19.98
C SER A 184 -1.85 20.43 -18.77
N ALA A 185 -1.70 20.97 -17.57
CA ALA A 185 -2.41 20.49 -16.39
C ALA A 185 -3.94 20.49 -16.59
N ASN A 186 -4.47 21.53 -17.25
CA ASN A 186 -5.89 21.61 -17.58
C ASN A 186 -6.34 20.53 -18.56
N ASP A 187 -5.51 20.16 -19.54
CA ASP A 187 -5.81 19.07 -20.47
C ASP A 187 -5.89 17.73 -19.71
N VAL A 188 -4.93 17.47 -18.82
CA VAL A 188 -4.91 16.25 -18.01
C VAL A 188 -6.11 16.20 -17.06
N ALA A 189 -6.41 17.30 -16.36
CA ALA A 189 -7.55 17.39 -15.46
C ALA A 189 -8.89 17.21 -16.20
N ASN A 190 -9.00 17.65 -17.46
CA ASN A 190 -10.14 17.41 -18.37
C ASN A 190 -10.09 16.04 -19.06
N ARG A 191 -9.15 15.17 -18.69
CA ARG A 191 -8.99 13.81 -19.24
C ARG A 191 -8.73 13.77 -20.76
N ARG A 192 -8.08 14.81 -21.32
CA ARG A 192 -7.71 14.85 -22.74
C ARG A 192 -6.80 13.68 -23.15
N HIS A 193 -5.91 13.24 -22.25
CA HIS A 193 -5.03 12.09 -22.44
C HIS A 193 -5.76 10.76 -22.67
N LEU A 194 -7.03 10.66 -22.31
CA LEU A 194 -7.86 9.47 -22.52
C LEU A 194 -8.57 9.45 -23.87
N GLN A 195 -8.58 10.57 -24.58
CA GLN A 195 -9.24 10.64 -25.87
C GLN A 195 -8.45 9.87 -26.95
N PRO A 196 -9.12 9.20 -27.90
CA PRO A 196 -8.46 8.39 -28.93
C PRO A 196 -7.51 9.19 -29.83
N ASP A 197 -7.80 10.47 -30.06
CA ASP A 197 -7.03 11.39 -30.88
C ASP A 197 -5.91 12.11 -30.12
N CYS A 198 -5.71 11.80 -28.82
CA CYS A 198 -4.62 12.37 -28.05
C CYS A 198 -3.27 11.81 -28.54
N PRO A 199 -2.32 12.70 -28.92
CA PRO A 199 -1.04 12.24 -29.43
C PRO A 199 -0.24 11.48 -28.37
N CYS A 200 0.31 10.34 -28.77
CA CYS A 200 1.27 9.59 -27.96
C CYS A 200 2.70 9.92 -28.36
N VAL A 201 3.63 9.75 -27.45
CA VAL A 201 5.06 9.89 -27.69
C VAL A 201 5.81 8.66 -27.17
N THR A 202 6.90 8.31 -27.82
CA THR A 202 7.78 7.24 -27.33
C THR A 202 8.69 7.77 -26.22
N LEU A 203 8.89 7.01 -25.18
CA LEU A 203 9.76 7.40 -24.06
C LEU A 203 11.21 7.66 -24.53
N ASN A 204 11.67 6.98 -25.59
CA ASN A 204 13.00 7.17 -26.16
C ASN A 204 13.25 8.62 -26.66
N SER A 205 12.21 9.38 -26.95
CA SER A 205 12.34 10.81 -27.32
C SER A 205 12.90 11.68 -26.19
N PHE A 206 12.88 11.18 -24.97
CA PHE A 206 13.32 11.88 -23.75
C PHE A 206 14.59 11.28 -23.12
N ARG A 207 15.33 10.45 -23.86
CA ARG A 207 16.52 9.72 -23.38
C ARG A 207 17.65 10.62 -22.83
N ASP A 208 17.69 11.87 -23.27
CA ASP A 208 18.73 12.81 -22.86
C ASP A 208 18.39 13.56 -21.59
N LEU A 209 17.14 13.47 -21.11
CA LEU A 209 16.68 14.14 -19.90
C LEU A 209 17.18 13.44 -18.63
N GLU A 210 17.21 14.19 -17.52
CA GLU A 210 17.41 13.66 -16.19
C GLU A 210 16.07 13.33 -15.54
N PHE A 211 16.01 12.21 -14.83
CA PHE A 211 14.80 11.69 -14.21
C PHE A 211 14.88 11.69 -12.70
N ILE A 212 13.78 12.03 -12.07
CA ILE A 212 13.48 11.78 -10.66
C ILE A 212 12.63 10.52 -10.63
N LEU A 213 13.14 9.45 -10.05
CA LEU A 213 12.49 8.15 -10.03
C LEU A 213 12.07 7.75 -8.62
N LEU A 214 11.17 6.78 -8.53
CA LEU A 214 10.79 6.21 -7.24
C LEU A 214 11.71 5.03 -6.89
N ALA A 215 11.99 4.90 -5.61
CA ALA A 215 12.80 3.81 -5.07
C ALA A 215 12.08 2.44 -5.18
N PRO A 216 12.82 1.32 -5.18
CA PRO A 216 12.27 -0.03 -5.16
C PRO A 216 11.23 -0.26 -4.05
N GLY A 217 10.25 -1.11 -4.31
CA GLY A 217 9.12 -1.37 -3.40
C GLY A 217 7.93 -0.43 -3.60
N ASN A 218 8.03 0.52 -4.53
CA ASN A 218 6.93 1.32 -5.02
C ASN A 218 6.39 0.73 -6.32
N ASN A 219 5.08 0.66 -6.45
CA ASN A 219 4.43 0.09 -7.64
C ASN A 219 4.79 0.82 -8.95
N LEU A 220 4.94 2.14 -8.89
CA LEU A 220 5.32 2.93 -10.05
C LEU A 220 6.79 2.71 -10.43
N HIS A 221 7.68 2.39 -9.48
CA HIS A 221 9.06 2.02 -9.77
C HIS A 221 9.14 0.83 -10.73
N ASP A 222 8.46 -0.28 -10.40
CA ASP A 222 8.49 -1.50 -11.22
C ASP A 222 7.98 -1.23 -12.65
N ARG A 223 6.97 -0.35 -12.77
CA ARG A 223 6.43 0.07 -14.06
C ARG A 223 7.38 0.94 -14.87
N THR A 224 8.04 1.89 -14.21
CA THR A 224 9.00 2.78 -14.90
C THR A 224 10.23 2.02 -15.38
N GLU A 225 10.71 1.04 -14.61
CA GLU A 225 11.77 0.13 -15.05
C GLU A 225 11.39 -0.62 -16.34
N GLN A 226 10.17 -1.15 -16.40
CA GLN A 226 9.65 -1.82 -17.60
C GLN A 226 9.53 -0.87 -18.79
N LEU A 227 9.06 0.38 -18.57
CA LEU A 227 8.98 1.40 -19.61
C LEU A 227 10.37 1.76 -20.19
N PHE A 228 11.40 1.85 -19.36
CA PHE A 228 12.77 2.06 -19.81
C PHE A 228 13.33 0.85 -20.57
N GLN A 229 12.99 -0.37 -20.16
CA GLN A 229 13.36 -1.59 -20.88
C GLN A 229 12.69 -1.65 -22.26
N GLU A 230 11.40 -1.34 -22.37
CA GLU A 230 10.69 -1.22 -23.67
C GLU A 230 11.33 -0.15 -24.56
N ALA A 231 11.69 0.99 -23.98
CA ALA A 231 12.31 2.09 -24.73
C ALA A 231 13.80 1.83 -25.06
N ASN A 232 14.37 0.76 -24.55
CA ASN A 232 15.75 0.31 -24.79
C ASN A 232 16.81 1.39 -24.48
N PHE A 233 16.70 2.05 -23.31
CA PHE A 233 17.75 2.92 -22.79
C PHE A 233 17.77 2.96 -21.26
N THR A 234 18.95 3.27 -20.71
CA THR A 234 19.13 3.49 -19.27
C THR A 234 18.91 4.96 -18.94
N PRO A 235 18.00 5.30 -17.99
CA PRO A 235 17.75 6.69 -17.64
C PRO A 235 18.94 7.34 -16.93
N LYS A 236 19.10 8.64 -17.12
CA LYS A 236 19.98 9.47 -16.29
C LYS A 236 19.25 9.81 -15.01
N VAL A 237 19.48 9.06 -13.93
CA VAL A 237 18.81 9.24 -12.65
C VAL A 237 19.46 10.39 -11.89
N ARG A 238 18.71 11.48 -11.65
CA ARG A 238 19.13 12.61 -10.84
C ARG A 238 18.95 12.36 -9.36
N MET A 239 17.82 11.76 -8.98
CA MET A 239 17.54 11.34 -7.60
C MET A 239 16.49 10.25 -7.55
N GLU A 240 16.53 9.47 -6.47
CA GLU A 240 15.53 8.48 -6.13
C GLU A 240 14.77 8.88 -4.87
N LEU A 241 13.46 8.70 -4.86
CA LEU A 241 12.55 9.13 -3.79
C LEU A 241 11.57 8.01 -3.43
N SER A 242 11.08 8.01 -2.21
CA SER A 242 10.04 7.07 -1.78
C SER A 242 8.61 7.55 -2.10
N GLN A 243 8.39 8.84 -2.34
CA GLN A 243 7.07 9.46 -2.43
C GLN A 243 6.82 10.08 -3.80
N LEU A 244 5.75 9.60 -4.48
CA LEU A 244 5.33 10.09 -5.79
C LEU A 244 5.01 11.60 -5.77
N VAL A 245 4.33 12.07 -4.74
CA VAL A 245 3.94 13.48 -4.62
C VAL A 245 5.17 14.38 -4.50
N THR A 246 6.19 13.95 -3.77
CA THR A 246 7.46 14.67 -3.67
C THR A 246 8.16 14.74 -5.03
N ALA A 247 8.21 13.64 -5.78
CA ALA A 247 8.78 13.62 -7.13
C ALA A 247 8.06 14.61 -8.07
N TYR A 248 6.72 14.66 -8.02
CA TYR A 248 5.90 15.61 -8.77
C TYR A 248 6.26 17.07 -8.44
N HIS A 249 6.33 17.43 -7.15
CA HIS A 249 6.67 18.79 -6.74
C HIS A 249 8.12 19.19 -7.12
N LEU A 250 9.07 18.27 -7.03
CA LEU A 250 10.44 18.53 -7.45
C LEU A 250 10.56 18.70 -8.98
N ALA A 251 9.79 17.94 -9.75
CA ALA A 251 9.70 18.15 -11.19
C ALA A 251 9.07 19.51 -11.52
N ASN A 252 8.00 19.89 -10.83
CA ASN A 252 7.39 21.23 -10.99
C ASN A 252 8.34 22.38 -10.59
N ALA A 253 9.28 22.11 -9.67
CA ALA A 253 10.38 23.02 -9.34
C ALA A 253 11.58 22.92 -10.32
N SER A 254 11.41 22.27 -11.47
CA SER A 254 12.41 22.15 -12.55
C SER A 254 13.67 21.33 -12.20
N LEU A 255 13.58 20.41 -11.24
CA LEU A 255 14.73 19.59 -10.84
C LEU A 255 14.95 18.35 -11.74
N GLY A 256 13.98 17.96 -12.55
CA GLY A 256 14.08 16.81 -13.47
C GLY A 256 12.70 16.33 -13.90
N SER A 257 12.67 15.42 -14.86
CA SER A 257 11.42 14.81 -15.33
C SER A 257 11.01 13.64 -14.44
N THR A 258 9.72 13.36 -14.32
CA THR A 258 9.24 12.24 -13.52
C THR A 258 7.97 11.61 -14.09
N PHE A 259 7.70 10.36 -13.72
CA PHE A 259 6.44 9.71 -14.04
C PHE A 259 5.43 9.98 -12.92
N ILE A 260 4.21 10.28 -13.30
CA ILE A 260 3.13 10.60 -12.36
C ILE A 260 1.86 9.83 -12.70
N SER A 261 0.94 9.75 -11.75
CA SER A 261 -0.46 9.40 -12.03
C SER A 261 -1.20 10.65 -12.54
N ASP A 262 -2.06 10.46 -13.54
CA ASP A 262 -2.97 11.50 -14.06
C ASP A 262 -3.84 12.12 -12.95
N ARG A 263 -4.16 11.35 -11.91
CA ARG A 263 -4.98 11.79 -10.78
C ARG A 263 -4.26 12.71 -9.79
N LEU A 264 -2.94 12.88 -9.93
CA LEU A 264 -2.18 13.90 -9.19
C LEU A 264 -2.39 15.30 -9.76
N VAL A 265 -2.71 15.39 -11.04
CA VAL A 265 -2.80 16.67 -11.74
C VAL A 265 -4.17 17.30 -11.45
N VAL A 266 -4.14 18.48 -10.87
CA VAL A 266 -5.33 19.29 -10.59
C VAL A 266 -5.40 20.47 -11.54
N PHE A 267 -6.59 21.05 -11.68
CA PHE A 267 -6.77 22.28 -12.45
C PHE A 267 -5.85 23.40 -11.95
N GLY A 268 -5.23 24.12 -12.86
CA GLY A 268 -4.36 25.23 -12.57
C GLY A 268 -3.20 25.37 -13.56
N GLU A 269 -2.33 26.31 -13.28
CA GLU A 269 -1.07 26.48 -13.99
C GLU A 269 0.07 25.87 -13.18
N ASP A 270 0.92 25.11 -13.85
CA ASP A 270 2.16 24.57 -13.31
C ASP A 270 3.32 24.76 -14.31
N ASN A 271 4.53 24.38 -13.91
CA ASN A 271 5.73 24.46 -14.74
C ASN A 271 6.00 23.17 -15.53
N LEU A 272 5.00 22.34 -15.74
CA LEU A 272 5.15 21.01 -16.36
C LEU A 272 4.45 20.93 -17.72
N LEU A 273 5.03 20.13 -18.59
CA LEU A 273 4.42 19.56 -19.77
C LEU A 273 4.16 18.08 -19.51
N TYR A 274 2.99 17.60 -19.86
CA TYR A 274 2.62 16.20 -19.65
C TYR A 274 2.57 15.46 -20.97
N TYR A 275 3.02 14.21 -20.96
CA TYR A 275 3.05 13.39 -22.15
C TYR A 275 2.39 12.05 -21.91
N LYS A 276 1.47 11.70 -22.81
CA LYS A 276 0.95 10.35 -22.95
C LYS A 276 1.99 9.49 -23.65
N LEU A 277 2.43 8.42 -23.02
CA LEU A 277 3.40 7.50 -23.61
C LEU A 277 2.69 6.41 -24.42
N ASP A 278 3.33 5.99 -25.51
CA ASP A 278 2.87 4.89 -26.36
C ASP A 278 3.32 3.55 -25.76
N SER A 279 2.63 3.12 -24.70
CA SER A 279 2.84 1.84 -24.02
C SER A 279 1.61 1.44 -23.21
N GLU A 280 1.25 0.17 -23.25
CA GLU A 280 0.18 -0.40 -22.43
C GLU A 280 0.51 -0.41 -20.94
N LEU A 281 1.79 -0.34 -20.58
CA LEU A 281 2.25 -0.28 -19.20
C LEU A 281 1.80 1.00 -18.48
N THR A 282 1.36 2.02 -19.19
CA THR A 282 0.91 3.28 -18.60
C THR A 282 -0.45 3.19 -17.94
N THR A 283 -1.26 2.21 -18.29
CA THR A 283 -2.57 2.00 -17.64
C THR A 283 -2.46 1.06 -16.44
N ARG A 284 -3.05 1.45 -15.31
CA ARG A 284 -3.09 0.65 -14.08
C ARG A 284 -4.51 0.53 -13.56
N ILE A 285 -4.92 -0.68 -13.23
CA ILE A 285 -6.19 -0.93 -12.55
C ILE A 285 -5.88 -1.20 -11.08
N PHE A 286 -6.35 -0.34 -10.21
CA PHE A 286 -6.26 -0.54 -8.77
C PHE A 286 -7.44 -1.37 -8.27
N TYR A 287 -7.14 -2.28 -7.36
CA TYR A 287 -8.11 -3.13 -6.69
C TYR A 287 -8.11 -2.83 -5.19
N MET A 288 -9.27 -2.82 -4.60
CA MET A 288 -9.41 -3.00 -3.15
C MET A 288 -9.12 -4.45 -2.83
N LEU A 289 -8.26 -4.68 -1.86
CA LEU A 289 -7.89 -6.00 -1.38
C LEU A 289 -8.42 -6.18 0.04
N LEU A 290 -9.05 -7.32 0.27
CA LEU A 290 -9.52 -7.74 1.58
C LEU A 290 -8.87 -9.08 1.96
N PRO A 291 -8.64 -9.36 3.25
CA PRO A 291 -8.20 -10.68 3.68
C PRO A 291 -9.25 -11.72 3.32
N ASN A 292 -8.81 -12.87 2.82
CA ASN A 292 -9.72 -14.00 2.62
C ASN A 292 -10.13 -14.56 4.01
N ARG A 293 -11.34 -14.28 4.46
CA ARG A 293 -11.85 -14.62 5.78
C ARG A 293 -13.28 -15.11 5.73
N LYS A 294 -13.68 -15.90 6.75
CA LYS A 294 -15.05 -16.42 6.84
C LYS A 294 -16.08 -15.32 7.13
N TYR A 295 -15.65 -14.27 7.80
CA TYR A 295 -16.52 -13.17 8.17
C TYR A 295 -15.86 -11.81 7.85
N THR A 296 -16.62 -10.93 7.21
CA THR A 296 -16.28 -9.52 6.99
C THR A 296 -17.35 -8.68 7.68
N SER A 297 -16.93 -7.75 8.54
CA SER A 297 -17.86 -6.91 9.32
C SER A 297 -18.77 -6.06 8.40
N LYS A 298 -19.96 -5.71 8.92
CA LYS A 298 -20.91 -4.86 8.18
C LYS A 298 -20.30 -3.51 7.79
N ALA A 299 -19.48 -2.92 8.67
CA ALA A 299 -18.79 -1.67 8.40
C ALA A 299 -17.82 -1.78 7.22
N VAL A 300 -17.00 -2.85 7.17
CA VAL A 300 -16.06 -3.10 6.07
C VAL A 300 -16.81 -3.36 4.77
N ARG A 301 -17.89 -4.15 4.77
CA ARG A 301 -18.72 -4.38 3.58
C ARG A 301 -19.35 -3.09 3.06
N ALA A 302 -19.94 -2.29 3.96
CA ALA A 302 -20.53 -1.00 3.60
C ALA A 302 -19.49 -0.06 3.00
N PHE A 303 -18.24 -0.09 3.48
CA PHE A 303 -17.16 0.70 2.92
C PHE A 303 -16.75 0.22 1.52
N VAL A 304 -16.62 -1.10 1.31
CA VAL A 304 -16.33 -1.68 -0.01
C VAL A 304 -17.42 -1.33 -1.02
N ASP A 305 -18.69 -1.54 -0.66
CA ASP A 305 -19.85 -1.22 -1.52
C ASP A 305 -19.89 0.27 -1.87
N TYR A 306 -19.59 1.13 -0.88
CA TYR A 306 -19.53 2.57 -1.10
C TYR A 306 -18.38 2.94 -2.04
N CYS A 307 -17.16 2.44 -1.81
CA CYS A 307 -16.00 2.67 -2.69
C CYS A 307 -16.29 2.25 -4.12
N THR A 308 -16.86 1.06 -4.31
CA THR A 308 -17.23 0.53 -5.66
C THR A 308 -18.26 1.41 -6.36
N SER A 309 -19.09 2.13 -5.60
CA SER A 309 -20.12 3.02 -6.17
C SER A 309 -19.61 4.41 -6.56
N VAL A 310 -18.47 4.86 -6.03
CA VAL A 310 -17.99 6.25 -6.18
C VAL A 310 -16.61 6.40 -6.82
N LEU A 311 -15.82 5.32 -6.92
CA LEU A 311 -14.50 5.31 -7.57
C LEU A 311 -14.60 4.88 -9.03
#